data_c333d39f0c9ca3522430917730ff2fc0
#
_entry.id   c333d39f0c9ca3522430917730ff2fc0
#
_cell.length_a   1.000
_cell.length_b   1.000
_cell.length_c   1.000
_cell.angle_alpha   90.00
_cell.angle_beta   90.00
_cell.angle_gamma   90.00
#
_symmetry.space_group_name_H-M   'P 1'
#
loop_
_entity.id
_entity.type
_entity.pdbx_description
1 polymer ?
#
loop_
_entity_poly.entity_id
_entity_poly.type
_entity_poly.pdbx_seq_one_letter_code
_entity_poly.pdbx_strand_id
1 'polypeptide(L)'
;MPTKQGVTFQAIMQDLKNRNLAPFYLLMGEESYYIDTISDYIASHVLLPEECDFNQTICFGSDVTAVQVTDMAKRYPMMAEFQVIIVKEAQNIRSLEALEGYLKKPVKSTILVWCHKNGKIDTRKKVIGLAQAMGVVFESKKLRDYQLPEFIQNYLKSKKATIDPKSCQMIANHIGSDLSRIVSELDKILIYLPNDNRRVTPDIVEKEIGVSKDFNAFELRNAIVSKDIFKANQIIKYFDNNPKAGSLYSFLPLLFSFFQNLMILHYTPNKSSEQDIARALDLNSTWGIKDLIIGLKNYSARKTMDIISKIREVDGKSKGLDNPYTGAGELMKELIFYVLH
;
A
#
# COMPACT_ATOMS: atom_id res chain seq x y z
N MET A 1 30.25 -10.71 -8.99
CA MET A 1 29.87 -10.32 -7.62
C MET A 1 28.37 -10.54 -7.49
N PRO A 2 27.87 -11.28 -6.49
CA PRO A 2 26.44 -11.47 -6.36
C PRO A 2 25.80 -10.11 -6.06
N THR A 3 24.82 -9.73 -6.87
CA THR A 3 23.91 -8.62 -6.59
C THR A 3 23.29 -8.87 -5.22
N LYS A 4 23.63 -8.06 -4.22
CA LYS A 4 22.92 -8.09 -2.93
C LYS A 4 21.44 -7.89 -3.24
N GLN A 5 20.63 -8.91 -2.99
CA GLN A 5 19.18 -8.78 -2.97
C GLN A 5 18.86 -7.55 -2.10
N GLY A 6 17.98 -6.68 -2.60
CA GLY A 6 17.64 -5.44 -1.90
C GLY A 6 17.23 -5.73 -0.46
N VAL A 7 17.70 -4.92 0.47
CA VAL A 7 17.39 -5.06 1.90
C VAL A 7 15.87 -4.93 2.07
N THR A 8 15.22 -5.89 2.72
CA THR A 8 13.76 -5.88 2.92
C THR A 8 13.39 -5.08 4.16
N PHE A 9 12.16 -4.54 4.20
CA PHE A 9 11.62 -3.86 5.39
C PHE A 9 11.70 -4.75 6.64
N GLN A 10 11.33 -6.02 6.52
CA GLN A 10 11.35 -6.97 7.63
C GLN A 10 12.77 -7.21 8.17
N ALA A 11 13.76 -7.30 7.28
CA ALA A 11 15.15 -7.47 7.69
C ALA A 11 15.66 -6.23 8.46
N ILE A 12 15.35 -5.02 7.98
CA ILE A 12 15.71 -3.77 8.67
C ILE A 12 15.07 -3.73 10.06
N MET A 13 13.77 -4.01 10.16
CA MET A 13 13.08 -3.99 11.43
C MET A 13 13.59 -5.05 12.41
N GLN A 14 14.03 -6.21 11.91
CA GLN A 14 14.66 -7.24 12.73
C GLN A 14 16.02 -6.81 13.24
N ASP A 15 16.86 -6.21 12.39
CA ASP A 15 18.17 -5.67 12.78
C ASP A 15 18.03 -4.58 13.83
N LEU A 16 17.08 -3.64 13.64
CA LEU A 16 16.80 -2.58 14.62
C LEU A 16 16.36 -3.13 15.99
N LYS A 17 15.48 -4.14 16.00
CA LYS A 17 15.04 -4.82 17.23
C LYS A 17 16.19 -5.52 17.95
N ASN A 18 17.13 -6.06 17.21
CA ASN A 18 18.34 -6.70 17.75
C ASN A 18 19.45 -5.70 18.09
N ARG A 19 19.20 -4.39 17.98
CA ARG A 19 20.18 -3.31 18.16
C ARG A 19 21.40 -3.44 17.22
N ASN A 20 21.24 -4.09 16.06
CA ASN A 20 22.24 -4.12 15.00
C ASN A 20 22.09 -2.85 14.15
N LEU A 21 22.65 -1.74 14.67
CA LEU A 21 22.45 -0.39 14.14
C LEU A 21 23.53 -0.05 13.10
N ALA A 22 23.09 0.49 11.96
CA ALA A 22 23.99 1.03 10.95
C ALA A 22 24.21 2.55 11.14
N PRO A 23 25.38 3.08 10.83
CA PRO A 23 25.65 4.52 10.96
C PRO A 23 24.89 5.38 9.95
N PHE A 24 24.35 4.77 8.89
CA PHE A 24 23.57 5.48 7.87
C PHE A 24 22.41 4.65 7.34
N TYR A 25 21.24 5.27 7.27
CA TYR A 25 20.05 4.71 6.63
C TYR A 25 19.58 5.64 5.53
N LEU A 26 19.69 5.20 4.27
CA LEU A 26 19.03 5.86 3.13
C LEU A 26 17.71 5.14 2.87
N LEU A 27 16.63 5.76 3.26
CA LEU A 27 15.27 5.27 3.07
C LEU A 27 14.63 6.10 1.95
N MET A 28 14.31 5.46 0.82
CA MET A 28 13.76 6.17 -0.35
C MET A 28 12.65 5.36 -1.00
N GLY A 29 11.77 6.02 -1.77
CA GLY A 29 10.74 5.33 -2.56
C GLY A 29 9.37 6.01 -2.52
N GLU A 30 8.41 5.33 -3.17
CA GLU A 30 7.04 5.83 -3.33
C GLU A 30 6.14 5.52 -2.15
N GLU A 31 6.45 4.46 -1.36
CA GLU A 31 5.65 4.05 -0.21
C GLU A 31 6.21 4.66 1.08
N SER A 32 5.60 5.76 1.49
CA SER A 32 6.02 6.52 2.67
C SER A 32 5.85 5.76 3.98
N TYR A 33 4.87 4.87 4.08
CA TYR A 33 4.59 4.10 5.29
C TYR A 33 5.81 3.36 5.83
N TYR A 34 6.54 2.66 4.96
CA TYR A 34 7.74 1.91 5.38
C TYR A 34 8.88 2.84 5.81
N ILE A 35 9.06 3.97 5.12
CA ILE A 35 10.07 4.97 5.45
C ILE A 35 9.80 5.57 6.83
N ASP A 36 8.53 5.96 7.08
CA ASP A 36 8.11 6.53 8.36
C ASP A 36 8.23 5.49 9.47
N THR A 37 7.77 4.25 9.25
CA THR A 37 7.86 3.19 10.27
C THR A 37 9.29 2.93 10.71
N ILE A 38 10.26 2.88 9.79
CA ILE A 38 11.68 2.68 10.13
C ILE A 38 12.22 3.90 10.88
N SER A 39 11.99 5.11 10.36
CA SER A 39 12.52 6.34 10.97
C SER A 39 11.94 6.60 12.36
N ASP A 40 10.63 6.35 12.54
CA ASP A 40 9.97 6.55 13.82
C ASP A 40 10.37 5.47 14.84
N TYR A 41 10.65 4.24 14.38
CA TYR A 41 11.23 3.21 15.25
C TYR A 41 12.62 3.60 15.75
N ILE A 42 13.48 4.11 14.87
CA ILE A 42 14.82 4.62 15.24
C ILE A 42 14.69 5.76 16.23
N ALA A 43 13.78 6.72 15.97
CA ALA A 43 13.54 7.87 16.84
C ALA A 43 13.12 7.48 18.26
N SER A 44 12.35 6.39 18.40
CA SER A 44 11.74 6.03 19.69
C SER A 44 12.44 4.91 20.45
N HIS A 45 13.43 4.21 19.84
CA HIS A 45 14.02 3.02 20.47
C HIS A 45 15.55 2.99 20.51
N VAL A 46 16.25 3.92 19.85
CA VAL A 46 17.71 3.94 19.85
C VAL A 46 18.25 4.60 21.09
N LEU A 47 17.70 5.76 21.43
CA LEU A 47 18.06 6.55 22.63
C LEU A 47 17.09 6.29 23.76
N LEU A 48 17.56 6.44 24.99
CA LEU A 48 16.70 6.51 26.16
C LEU A 48 15.96 7.86 26.18
N PRO A 49 14.76 7.95 26.80
CA PRO A 49 14.01 9.21 26.83
C PRO A 49 14.82 10.41 27.36
N GLU A 50 15.64 10.22 28.37
CA GLU A 50 16.52 11.24 28.99
C GLU A 50 17.70 11.66 28.09
N GLU A 51 18.05 10.85 27.08
CA GLU A 51 19.12 11.15 26.13
C GLU A 51 18.62 11.94 24.92
N CYS A 52 17.31 11.89 24.63
CA CYS A 52 16.73 12.45 23.42
C CYS A 52 16.93 13.96 23.29
N ASP A 53 16.79 14.71 24.37
CA ASP A 53 16.86 16.17 24.35
C ASP A 53 18.23 16.70 23.85
N PHE A 54 19.30 15.95 24.06
CA PHE A 54 20.66 16.36 23.69
C PHE A 54 21.20 15.61 22.48
N ASN A 55 20.69 14.42 22.18
CA ASN A 55 21.28 13.52 21.20
C ASN A 55 20.35 13.17 20.04
N GLN A 56 19.09 13.66 20.03
CA GLN A 56 18.17 13.46 18.92
C GLN A 56 17.91 14.77 18.19
N THR A 57 18.04 14.74 16.85
CA THR A 57 17.66 15.85 15.98
C THR A 57 16.77 15.35 14.88
N ILE A 58 15.54 15.86 14.80
CA ILE A 58 14.62 15.61 13.69
C ILE A 58 14.46 16.93 12.94
N CYS A 59 14.80 16.94 11.66
CA CYS A 59 14.69 18.11 10.81
C CYS A 59 14.04 17.77 9.48
N PHE A 60 13.55 18.79 8.77
CA PHE A 60 12.95 18.64 7.45
C PHE A 60 13.91 19.13 6.37
N GLY A 61 13.91 18.45 5.22
CA GLY A 61 14.78 18.82 4.10
C GLY A 61 14.50 20.19 3.50
N SER A 62 13.36 20.83 3.79
CA SER A 62 13.07 22.23 3.47
C SER A 62 13.84 23.24 4.33
N ASP A 63 14.19 22.85 5.56
CA ASP A 63 14.68 23.74 6.59
C ASP A 63 16.21 23.67 6.76
N VAL A 64 16.83 22.64 6.17
CA VAL A 64 18.25 22.36 6.32
C VAL A 64 18.92 22.08 4.98
N THR A 65 20.21 22.29 4.92
CA THR A 65 21.09 21.89 3.82
C THR A 65 21.87 20.62 4.16
N ALA A 66 22.36 19.89 3.15
CA ALA A 66 23.23 18.72 3.40
C ALA A 66 24.49 19.07 4.18
N VAL A 67 25.01 20.31 4.04
CA VAL A 67 26.18 20.79 4.81
C VAL A 67 25.81 20.87 6.28
N GLN A 68 24.70 21.52 6.64
CA GLN A 68 24.26 21.63 8.03
C GLN A 68 23.99 20.25 8.67
N VAL A 69 23.35 19.34 7.91
CA VAL A 69 23.10 17.97 8.40
C VAL A 69 24.42 17.23 8.66
N THR A 70 25.37 17.32 7.74
CA THR A 70 26.67 16.62 7.91
C THR A 70 27.53 17.25 9.02
N ASP A 71 27.41 18.55 9.26
CA ASP A 71 28.10 19.20 10.38
C ASP A 71 27.50 18.83 11.73
N MET A 72 26.17 18.64 11.80
CA MET A 72 25.54 18.03 12.99
C MET A 72 26.00 16.57 13.16
N ALA A 73 26.06 15.79 12.07
CA ALA A 73 26.43 14.39 12.10
C ALA A 73 27.90 14.12 12.50
N LYS A 74 28.77 15.11 12.38
CA LYS A 74 30.19 15.03 12.82
C LYS A 74 30.38 15.26 14.33
N ARG A 75 29.35 15.72 15.03
CA ARG A 75 29.41 15.94 16.49
C ARG A 75 29.39 14.59 17.19
N TYR A 76 29.89 14.60 18.43
CA TYR A 76 29.81 13.42 19.29
C TYR A 76 28.59 13.51 20.21
N PRO A 77 28.00 12.37 20.58
CA PRO A 77 26.88 12.34 21.52
C PRO A 77 27.31 12.87 22.91
N MET A 78 26.34 13.46 23.61
CA MET A 78 26.53 13.95 24.98
C MET A 78 26.00 12.92 25.96
N MET A 79 26.88 12.29 26.73
CA MET A 79 26.54 11.31 27.80
C MET A 79 25.66 10.15 27.28
N ALA A 80 25.76 9.78 25.97
CA ALA A 80 25.02 8.71 25.36
C ALA A 80 25.94 7.91 24.40
N GLU A 81 25.52 6.70 24.04
CA GLU A 81 26.26 5.86 23.08
C GLU A 81 26.15 6.40 21.66
N PHE A 82 24.97 6.90 21.31
CA PHE A 82 24.67 7.40 19.97
C PHE A 82 24.07 8.80 19.99
N GLN A 83 24.26 9.53 18.88
CA GLN A 83 23.37 10.59 18.49
C GLN A 83 22.54 10.13 17.27
N VAL A 84 21.29 10.56 17.18
CA VAL A 84 20.34 10.22 16.12
C VAL A 84 19.96 11.49 15.37
N ILE A 85 20.17 11.50 14.06
CA ILE A 85 19.76 12.60 13.21
C ILE A 85 18.83 12.05 12.12
N ILE A 86 17.60 12.55 12.08
CA ILE A 86 16.58 12.11 11.12
C ILE A 86 16.22 13.29 10.23
N VAL A 87 16.49 13.16 8.93
CA VAL A 87 16.12 14.15 7.93
C VAL A 87 14.85 13.67 7.24
N LYS A 88 13.71 14.22 7.63
CA LYS A 88 12.42 13.98 6.97
C LYS A 88 12.32 14.83 5.70
N GLU A 89 11.59 14.34 4.69
CA GLU A 89 11.39 15.02 3.39
C GLU A 89 12.72 15.44 2.73
N ALA A 90 13.72 14.56 2.80
CA ALA A 90 15.08 14.84 2.31
C ALA A 90 15.18 15.06 0.79
N GLN A 91 14.13 14.75 0.01
CA GLN A 91 14.02 15.09 -1.41
C GLN A 91 14.06 16.61 -1.68
N ASN A 92 13.76 17.42 -0.68
CA ASN A 92 13.81 18.87 -0.79
C ASN A 92 15.25 19.43 -0.72
N ILE A 93 16.23 18.63 -0.32
CA ILE A 93 17.64 19.01 -0.30
C ILE A 93 18.22 18.88 -1.71
N ARG A 94 18.66 20.01 -2.29
CA ARG A 94 19.08 20.09 -3.69
C ARG A 94 20.43 19.43 -3.98
N SER A 95 21.44 19.62 -3.10
CA SER A 95 22.80 19.09 -3.30
C SER A 95 23.12 18.02 -2.27
N LEU A 96 23.69 16.90 -2.73
CA LEU A 96 24.13 15.77 -1.89
C LEU A 96 25.67 15.68 -1.75
N GLU A 97 26.42 16.68 -2.23
CA GLU A 97 27.89 16.66 -2.24
C GLU A 97 28.48 16.56 -0.83
N ALA A 98 27.92 17.33 0.12
CA ALA A 98 28.37 17.28 1.52
C ALA A 98 28.11 15.91 2.14
N LEU A 99 26.97 15.28 1.82
CA LEU A 99 26.65 13.91 2.26
C LEU A 99 27.64 12.89 1.69
N GLU A 100 28.03 13.01 0.42
CA GLU A 100 29.09 12.18 -0.16
C GLU A 100 30.42 12.32 0.57
N GLY A 101 30.78 13.54 0.96
CA GLY A 101 31.97 13.83 1.77
C GLY A 101 31.91 13.14 3.12
N TYR A 102 30.79 13.25 3.82
CA TYR A 102 30.58 12.63 5.14
C TYR A 102 30.61 11.09 5.08
N LEU A 103 29.95 10.49 4.11
CA LEU A 103 29.85 9.03 3.97
C LEU A 103 31.19 8.33 3.66
N LYS A 104 32.23 9.04 3.25
CA LYS A 104 33.57 8.45 3.12
C LYS A 104 34.21 8.11 4.48
N LYS A 105 33.85 8.85 5.53
CA LYS A 105 34.36 8.63 6.90
C LYS A 105 33.28 9.06 7.90
N PRO A 106 32.19 8.28 8.03
CA PRO A 106 31.10 8.62 8.95
C PRO A 106 31.55 8.44 10.41
N VAL A 107 30.96 9.21 11.31
CA VAL A 107 31.13 9.04 12.76
C VAL A 107 30.33 7.82 13.20
N LYS A 108 30.98 6.84 13.81
CA LYS A 108 30.36 5.57 14.22
C LYS A 108 29.28 5.71 15.31
N SER A 109 29.42 6.72 16.16
CA SER A 109 28.43 7.05 17.20
C SER A 109 27.26 7.90 16.69
N THR A 110 27.19 8.16 15.39
CA THR A 110 26.08 8.88 14.77
C THR A 110 25.24 7.94 13.92
N ILE A 111 23.93 7.94 14.14
CA ILE A 111 22.95 7.28 13.29
C ILE A 111 22.24 8.35 12.46
N LEU A 112 22.61 8.43 11.20
CA LEU A 112 22.01 9.41 10.28
C LEU A 112 20.95 8.69 9.40
N VAL A 113 19.70 9.15 9.49
CA VAL A 113 18.57 8.63 8.73
C VAL A 113 18.13 9.66 7.70
N TRP A 114 18.20 9.29 6.43
CA TRP A 114 17.87 10.13 5.30
C TRP A 114 16.59 9.64 4.63
N CYS A 115 15.44 10.31 4.90
CA CYS A 115 14.12 9.92 4.41
C CYS A 115 13.77 10.69 3.13
N HIS A 116 13.95 10.04 1.98
CA HIS A 116 13.68 10.59 0.65
C HIS A 116 12.36 10.00 0.12
N LYS A 117 11.26 10.71 0.33
CA LYS A 117 9.91 10.27 -0.05
C LYS A 117 9.55 10.66 -1.49
N ASN A 118 8.48 10.01 -2.02
CA ASN A 118 7.88 10.30 -3.32
C ASN A 118 8.86 10.20 -4.51
N GLY A 119 9.82 9.30 -4.42
CA GLY A 119 10.79 9.07 -5.48
C GLY A 119 12.05 8.38 -4.98
N LYS A 120 13.04 8.33 -5.84
CA LYS A 120 14.34 7.72 -5.51
C LYS A 120 15.50 8.55 -6.07
N ILE A 121 16.62 8.46 -5.39
CA ILE A 121 17.90 8.99 -5.88
C ILE A 121 18.39 8.07 -6.98
N ASP A 122 18.87 8.63 -8.09
CA ASP A 122 19.44 7.84 -9.20
C ASP A 122 20.56 6.92 -8.68
N THR A 123 20.39 5.63 -8.90
CA THR A 123 21.31 4.58 -8.42
C THR A 123 22.72 4.72 -8.96
N ARG A 124 22.93 5.48 -10.04
CA ARG A 124 24.24 5.79 -10.63
C ARG A 124 25.00 6.88 -9.86
N LYS A 125 24.31 7.64 -8.99
CA LYS A 125 24.97 8.67 -8.19
C LYS A 125 25.94 8.04 -7.17
N LYS A 126 27.09 8.66 -7.00
CA LYS A 126 28.16 8.22 -6.11
C LYS A 126 27.70 8.05 -4.66
N VAL A 127 26.77 8.87 -4.21
CA VAL A 127 26.18 8.81 -2.87
C VAL A 127 25.55 7.45 -2.58
N ILE A 128 24.92 6.80 -3.58
CA ILE A 128 24.30 5.48 -3.40
C ILE A 128 25.35 4.40 -3.11
N GLY A 129 26.44 4.36 -3.87
CA GLY A 129 27.52 3.42 -3.62
C GLY A 129 28.18 3.61 -2.24
N LEU A 130 28.37 4.86 -1.82
CA LEU A 130 28.88 5.19 -0.49
C LEU A 130 27.90 4.77 0.62
N ALA A 131 26.62 5.04 0.43
CA ALA A 131 25.56 4.66 1.36
C ALA A 131 25.49 3.13 1.53
N GLN A 132 25.58 2.36 0.43
CA GLN A 132 25.60 0.89 0.47
C GLN A 132 26.83 0.31 1.17
N ALA A 133 27.96 1.00 1.08
CA ALA A 133 29.21 0.58 1.74
C ALA A 133 29.18 0.86 3.26
N MET A 134 28.52 1.93 3.69
CA MET A 134 28.54 2.44 5.06
C MET A 134 27.27 2.14 5.86
N GLY A 135 26.20 1.70 5.24
CA GLY A 135 24.93 1.54 5.93
C GLY A 135 23.88 0.78 5.13
N VAL A 136 22.63 1.14 5.36
CA VAL A 136 21.45 0.52 4.78
C VAL A 136 20.89 1.42 3.68
N VAL A 137 20.65 0.87 2.50
CA VAL A 137 19.90 1.51 1.42
C VAL A 137 18.64 0.71 1.18
N PHE A 138 17.49 1.34 1.45
CA PHE A 138 16.18 0.73 1.30
C PHE A 138 15.34 1.51 0.29
N GLU A 139 14.80 0.80 -0.71
CA GLU A 139 13.85 1.35 -1.67
C GLU A 139 12.44 0.79 -1.37
N SER A 140 11.55 1.64 -0.88
CA SER A 140 10.15 1.29 -0.66
C SER A 140 9.37 1.41 -1.96
N LYS A 141 8.71 0.32 -2.36
CA LYS A 141 7.85 0.28 -3.53
C LYS A 141 6.40 0.30 -3.11
N LYS A 142 5.58 1.05 -3.87
CA LYS A 142 4.14 1.05 -3.66
C LYS A 142 3.58 -0.35 -3.87
N LEU A 143 2.73 -0.80 -2.95
CA LEU A 143 2.05 -2.08 -3.10
C LEU A 143 0.98 -2.00 -4.19
N ARG A 144 0.85 -3.08 -4.95
CA ARG A 144 -0.26 -3.26 -5.89
C ARG A 144 -1.49 -3.79 -5.13
N ASP A 145 -2.68 -3.53 -5.65
CA ASP A 145 -3.95 -3.88 -4.98
C ASP A 145 -4.03 -5.34 -4.56
N TYR A 146 -3.51 -6.28 -5.35
CA TYR A 146 -3.50 -7.70 -5.01
C TYR A 146 -2.58 -8.07 -3.84
N GLN A 147 -1.66 -7.19 -3.44
CA GLN A 147 -0.73 -7.39 -2.31
C GLN A 147 -1.30 -6.86 -0.99
N LEU A 148 -2.36 -6.03 -1.05
CA LEU A 148 -2.96 -5.42 0.14
C LEU A 148 -3.53 -6.45 1.12
N PRO A 149 -4.23 -7.52 0.68
CA PRO A 149 -4.72 -8.54 1.60
C PRO A 149 -3.60 -9.22 2.41
N GLU A 150 -2.48 -9.52 1.77
CA GLU A 150 -1.31 -10.11 2.45
C GLU A 150 -0.70 -9.12 3.44
N PHE A 151 -0.59 -7.86 3.08
CA PHE A 151 -0.11 -6.80 3.99
C PHE A 151 -0.99 -6.68 5.23
N ILE A 152 -2.32 -6.62 5.07
CA ILE A 152 -3.29 -6.52 6.17
C ILE A 152 -3.18 -7.73 7.11
N GLN A 153 -3.11 -8.93 6.55
CA GLN A 153 -2.97 -10.16 7.34
C GLN A 153 -1.66 -10.17 8.14
N ASN A 154 -0.54 -9.82 7.49
CA ASN A 154 0.77 -9.78 8.12
C ASN A 154 0.84 -8.71 9.22
N TYR A 155 0.23 -7.55 8.99
CA TYR A 155 0.14 -6.50 10.01
C TYR A 155 -0.62 -6.99 11.25
N LEU A 156 -1.82 -7.52 11.08
CA LEU A 156 -2.63 -8.05 12.19
C LEU A 156 -1.96 -9.21 12.91
N LYS A 157 -1.31 -10.12 12.17
CA LYS A 157 -0.53 -11.21 12.75
C LYS A 157 0.60 -10.69 13.65
N SER A 158 1.27 -9.61 13.27
CA SER A 158 2.31 -8.97 14.10
C SER A 158 1.75 -8.41 15.42
N LYS A 159 0.46 -8.08 15.43
CA LYS A 159 -0.29 -7.59 16.60
C LYS A 159 -1.06 -8.71 17.32
N LYS A 160 -0.77 -9.99 17.02
CA LYS A 160 -1.44 -11.17 17.56
C LYS A 160 -2.96 -11.19 17.33
N ALA A 161 -3.41 -10.70 16.16
CA ALA A 161 -4.79 -10.69 15.73
C ALA A 161 -4.95 -11.44 14.40
N THR A 162 -6.17 -11.89 14.12
CA THR A 162 -6.55 -12.57 12.87
C THR A 162 -7.66 -11.80 12.16
N ILE A 163 -7.84 -12.07 10.87
CA ILE A 163 -8.89 -11.43 10.07
C ILE A 163 -9.53 -12.43 9.12
N ASP A 164 -10.83 -12.32 8.95
CA ASP A 164 -11.56 -13.10 7.96
C ASP A 164 -11.21 -12.64 6.54
N PRO A 165 -11.15 -13.56 5.54
CA PRO A 165 -10.86 -13.20 4.16
C PRO A 165 -11.81 -12.12 3.59
N LYS A 166 -13.11 -12.19 3.92
CA LYS A 166 -14.11 -11.19 3.52
C LYS A 166 -13.79 -9.82 4.13
N SER A 167 -13.51 -9.76 5.42
CA SER A 167 -13.13 -8.52 6.13
C SER A 167 -11.87 -7.89 5.54
N CYS A 168 -10.87 -8.71 5.25
CA CYS A 168 -9.63 -8.28 4.65
C CYS A 168 -9.86 -7.58 3.30
N GLN A 169 -10.70 -8.19 2.46
CA GLN A 169 -11.05 -7.63 1.15
C GLN A 169 -11.91 -6.36 1.26
N MET A 170 -12.84 -6.32 2.21
CA MET A 170 -13.64 -5.10 2.47
C MET A 170 -12.73 -3.91 2.77
N ILE A 171 -11.73 -4.09 3.65
CA ILE A 171 -10.76 -3.05 4.01
C ILE A 171 -9.92 -2.65 2.81
N ALA A 172 -9.32 -3.63 2.11
CA ALA A 172 -8.46 -3.39 0.95
C ALA A 172 -9.19 -2.62 -0.16
N ASN A 173 -10.43 -2.99 -0.48
CA ASN A 173 -11.22 -2.34 -1.53
C ASN A 173 -11.71 -0.96 -1.14
N HIS A 174 -12.00 -0.73 0.16
CA HIS A 174 -12.52 0.55 0.63
C HIS A 174 -11.42 1.61 0.73
N ILE A 175 -10.26 1.24 1.23
CA ILE A 175 -9.16 2.18 1.49
C ILE A 175 -8.24 2.29 0.27
N GLY A 176 -8.06 1.20 -0.47
CA GLY A 176 -7.09 1.12 -1.57
C GLY A 176 -5.65 1.04 -1.07
N SER A 177 -4.70 1.54 -1.88
CA SER A 177 -3.26 1.36 -1.64
C SER A 177 -2.62 2.33 -0.63
N ASP A 178 -3.40 3.06 0.14
CA ASP A 178 -2.89 3.93 1.21
C ASP A 178 -2.60 3.10 2.48
N LEU A 179 -1.36 2.63 2.64
CA LEU A 179 -0.96 1.78 3.76
C LEU A 179 -1.06 2.49 5.11
N SER A 180 -0.78 3.78 5.17
CA SER A 180 -0.87 4.56 6.41
C SER A 180 -2.30 4.61 6.91
N ARG A 181 -3.26 4.82 6.00
CA ARG A 181 -4.68 4.80 6.31
C ARG A 181 -5.16 3.39 6.68
N ILE A 182 -4.71 2.35 5.95
CA ILE A 182 -5.03 0.95 6.31
C ILE A 182 -4.60 0.66 7.75
N VAL A 183 -3.35 1.00 8.10
CA VAL A 183 -2.80 0.74 9.44
C VAL A 183 -3.56 1.53 10.50
N SER A 184 -3.87 2.80 10.26
CA SER A 184 -4.66 3.62 11.18
C SER A 184 -6.04 3.01 11.48
N GLU A 185 -6.74 2.52 10.45
CA GLU A 185 -8.04 1.86 10.62
C GLU A 185 -7.91 0.50 11.32
N LEU A 186 -6.84 -0.26 11.03
CA LEU A 186 -6.57 -1.53 11.71
C LEU A 186 -6.23 -1.31 13.20
N ASP A 187 -5.44 -0.28 13.53
CA ASP A 187 -5.11 0.06 14.92
C ASP A 187 -6.35 0.48 15.70
N LYS A 188 -7.25 1.25 15.09
CA LYS A 188 -8.56 1.59 15.66
C LYS A 188 -9.38 0.32 15.98
N ILE A 189 -9.46 -0.62 15.04
CA ILE A 189 -10.13 -1.90 15.26
C ILE A 189 -9.46 -2.68 16.41
N LEU A 190 -8.12 -2.72 16.45
CA LEU A 190 -7.38 -3.45 17.47
C LEU A 190 -7.61 -2.92 18.90
N ILE A 191 -7.88 -1.63 19.05
CA ILE A 191 -8.27 -1.03 20.35
C ILE A 191 -9.65 -1.52 20.78
N TYR A 192 -10.56 -1.68 19.82
CA TYR A 192 -11.93 -2.15 20.08
C TYR A 192 -12.01 -3.65 20.40
N LEU A 193 -11.08 -4.47 19.86
CA LEU A 193 -11.12 -5.91 20.03
C LEU A 193 -10.78 -6.34 21.47
N PRO A 194 -11.55 -7.28 22.05
CA PRO A 194 -11.22 -7.87 23.34
C PRO A 194 -9.92 -8.70 23.28
N ASN A 195 -9.19 -8.76 24.39
CA ASN A 195 -7.89 -9.42 24.45
C ASN A 195 -7.93 -10.94 24.24
N ASP A 196 -9.04 -11.56 24.57
CA ASP A 196 -9.28 -13.02 24.48
C ASP A 196 -9.73 -13.47 23.08
N ASN A 197 -10.31 -12.57 22.27
CA ASN A 197 -10.74 -12.87 20.90
C ASN A 197 -10.37 -11.74 19.95
N ARG A 198 -9.14 -11.77 19.45
CA ARG A 198 -8.62 -10.77 18.52
C ARG A 198 -8.85 -11.14 17.05
N ARG A 199 -10.12 -11.39 16.70
CA ARG A 199 -10.52 -11.72 15.33
C ARG A 199 -11.34 -10.59 14.71
N VAL A 200 -10.89 -10.08 13.57
CA VAL A 200 -11.58 -9.04 12.79
C VAL A 200 -12.58 -9.72 11.87
N THR A 201 -13.87 -9.48 12.14
CA THR A 201 -15.01 -10.01 11.37
C THR A 201 -15.64 -8.93 10.49
N PRO A 202 -16.46 -9.27 9.47
CA PRO A 202 -17.17 -8.30 8.65
C PRO A 202 -18.04 -7.33 9.47
N ASP A 203 -18.69 -7.80 10.53
CA ASP A 203 -19.50 -6.96 11.42
C ASP A 203 -18.67 -5.88 12.13
N ILE A 204 -17.46 -6.23 12.55
CA ILE A 204 -16.52 -5.28 13.18
C ILE A 204 -16.04 -4.25 12.15
N VAL A 205 -15.72 -4.67 10.92
CA VAL A 205 -15.33 -3.76 9.83
C VAL A 205 -16.48 -2.80 9.50
N GLU A 206 -17.71 -3.30 9.41
CA GLU A 206 -18.89 -2.47 9.17
C GLU A 206 -19.06 -1.43 10.27
N LYS A 207 -18.97 -1.84 11.53
CA LYS A 207 -19.15 -0.96 12.69
C LYS A 207 -18.06 0.09 12.83
N GLU A 208 -16.79 -0.31 12.69
CA GLU A 208 -15.64 0.54 13.04
C GLU A 208 -15.11 1.37 11.84
N ILE A 209 -15.22 0.85 10.62
CA ILE A 209 -14.77 1.55 9.39
C ILE A 209 -15.95 2.17 8.63
N GLY A 210 -17.17 1.65 8.84
CA GLY A 210 -18.36 2.14 8.15
C GLY A 210 -18.56 1.56 6.76
N VAL A 211 -17.92 0.43 6.46
CA VAL A 211 -18.08 -0.30 5.19
C VAL A 211 -19.13 -1.37 5.34
N SER A 212 -20.28 -1.22 4.68
CA SER A 212 -21.32 -2.24 4.75
C SER A 212 -20.81 -3.61 4.31
N LYS A 213 -21.08 -4.63 5.11
CA LYS A 213 -20.72 -6.03 4.80
C LYS A 213 -21.54 -6.64 3.65
N ASP A 214 -22.72 -6.08 3.38
CA ASP A 214 -23.67 -6.61 2.41
C ASP A 214 -23.80 -5.71 1.17
N PHE A 215 -23.52 -4.40 1.30
CA PHE A 215 -23.67 -3.40 0.25
C PHE A 215 -22.37 -2.62 0.07
N ASN A 216 -21.41 -3.23 -0.61
CA ASN A 216 -20.12 -2.64 -0.94
C ASN A 216 -19.73 -2.99 -2.39
N ALA A 217 -18.66 -2.38 -2.90
CA ALA A 217 -18.22 -2.60 -4.28
C ALA A 217 -17.86 -4.07 -4.58
N PHE A 218 -17.37 -4.81 -3.58
CA PHE A 218 -17.04 -6.22 -3.73
C PHE A 218 -18.31 -7.07 -3.88
N GLU A 219 -19.31 -6.84 -3.04
CA GLU A 219 -20.61 -7.54 -3.14
C GLU A 219 -21.33 -7.21 -4.47
N LEU A 220 -21.20 -5.97 -4.96
CA LEU A 220 -21.71 -5.60 -6.29
C LEU A 220 -20.99 -6.38 -7.39
N ARG A 221 -19.65 -6.50 -7.33
CA ARG A 221 -18.90 -7.33 -8.28
C ARG A 221 -19.36 -8.79 -8.23
N ASN A 222 -19.53 -9.35 -7.03
CA ASN A 222 -19.98 -10.74 -6.86
C ASN A 222 -21.38 -10.95 -7.44
N ALA A 223 -22.32 -10.02 -7.22
CA ALA A 223 -23.64 -10.06 -7.82
C ALA A 223 -23.57 -10.02 -9.36
N ILE A 224 -22.68 -9.20 -9.94
CA ILE A 224 -22.43 -9.16 -11.38
C ILE A 224 -21.86 -10.50 -11.86
N VAL A 225 -20.83 -11.02 -11.20
CA VAL A 225 -20.18 -12.29 -11.57
C VAL A 225 -21.19 -13.43 -11.65
N SER A 226 -22.09 -13.51 -10.68
CA SER A 226 -23.16 -14.53 -10.60
C SER A 226 -24.42 -14.19 -11.41
N LYS A 227 -24.47 -13.00 -12.04
CA LYS A 227 -25.68 -12.45 -12.71
C LYS A 227 -26.88 -12.33 -11.77
N ASP A 228 -26.63 -12.03 -10.49
CA ASP A 228 -27.70 -11.72 -9.53
C ASP A 228 -28.17 -10.28 -9.71
N ILE A 229 -29.13 -10.10 -10.65
CA ILE A 229 -29.69 -8.80 -11.01
C ILE A 229 -30.37 -8.15 -9.81
N PHE A 230 -31.05 -8.95 -8.97
CA PHE A 230 -31.78 -8.40 -7.82
C PHE A 230 -30.81 -7.82 -6.78
N LYS A 231 -29.78 -8.58 -6.39
CA LYS A 231 -28.76 -8.13 -5.44
C LYS A 231 -27.99 -6.93 -5.99
N ALA A 232 -27.62 -6.93 -7.28
CA ALA A 232 -26.92 -5.80 -7.89
C ALA A 232 -27.75 -4.50 -7.78
N ASN A 233 -29.05 -4.57 -8.11
CA ASN A 233 -29.94 -3.41 -8.00
C ASN A 233 -30.14 -2.93 -6.56
N GLN A 234 -30.19 -3.83 -5.58
CA GLN A 234 -30.25 -3.46 -4.16
C GLN A 234 -29.01 -2.67 -3.75
N ILE A 235 -27.81 -3.11 -4.16
CA ILE A 235 -26.56 -2.45 -3.84
C ILE A 235 -26.47 -1.08 -4.50
N ILE A 236 -26.88 -0.95 -5.77
CA ILE A 236 -26.91 0.34 -6.48
C ILE A 236 -27.85 1.33 -5.76
N LYS A 237 -29.05 0.88 -5.39
CA LYS A 237 -30.00 1.70 -4.62
C LYS A 237 -29.43 2.13 -3.27
N TYR A 238 -28.68 1.26 -2.62
CA TYR A 238 -27.99 1.60 -1.37
C TYR A 238 -26.92 2.68 -1.58
N PHE A 239 -26.15 2.60 -2.67
CA PHE A 239 -25.14 3.62 -3.01
C PHE A 239 -25.78 4.97 -3.36
N ASP A 240 -26.91 5.00 -4.06
CA ASP A 240 -27.66 6.24 -4.33
C ASP A 240 -28.05 6.96 -3.03
N ASN A 241 -28.49 6.20 -2.03
CA ASN A 241 -28.90 6.73 -0.73
C ASN A 241 -27.71 7.03 0.20
N ASN A 242 -26.53 6.44 -0.08
CA ASN A 242 -25.33 6.54 0.74
C ASN A 242 -24.08 6.80 -0.14
N PRO A 243 -23.89 8.00 -0.71
CA PRO A 243 -22.82 8.29 -1.67
C PRO A 243 -21.39 8.03 -1.14
N LYS A 244 -21.22 8.00 0.18
CA LYS A 244 -19.93 7.68 0.82
C LYS A 244 -19.64 6.18 0.88
N ALA A 245 -20.63 5.32 0.74
CA ALA A 245 -20.48 3.86 0.85
C ALA A 245 -19.97 3.21 -0.44
N GLY A 246 -20.14 3.87 -1.58
CA GLY A 246 -19.66 3.40 -2.87
C GLY A 246 -19.75 4.49 -3.93
N SER A 247 -18.78 4.54 -4.80
CA SER A 247 -18.75 5.50 -5.92
C SER A 247 -18.38 4.79 -7.21
N LEU A 248 -18.81 5.36 -8.33
CA LEU A 248 -18.39 4.90 -9.66
C LEU A 248 -16.86 4.80 -9.77
N TYR A 249 -16.15 5.80 -9.24
CA TYR A 249 -14.69 5.89 -9.30
C TYR A 249 -13.97 4.76 -8.55
N SER A 250 -14.50 4.31 -7.44
CA SER A 250 -13.95 3.16 -6.69
C SER A 250 -14.32 1.82 -7.30
N PHE A 251 -15.46 1.76 -7.99
CA PHE A 251 -15.99 0.52 -8.57
C PHE A 251 -15.43 0.19 -9.96
N LEU A 252 -15.21 1.22 -10.82
CA LEU A 252 -14.71 1.01 -12.19
C LEU A 252 -13.38 0.22 -12.24
N PRO A 253 -12.33 0.54 -11.45
CA PRO A 253 -11.09 -0.23 -11.47
C PRO A 253 -11.28 -1.69 -11.06
N LEU A 254 -12.14 -1.95 -10.06
CA LEU A 254 -12.45 -3.30 -9.59
C LEU A 254 -13.14 -4.12 -10.68
N LEU A 255 -14.12 -3.53 -11.35
CA LEU A 255 -14.86 -4.18 -12.43
C LEU A 255 -13.96 -4.41 -13.66
N PHE A 256 -13.16 -3.41 -14.03
CA PHE A 256 -12.20 -3.51 -15.13
C PHE A 256 -11.19 -4.64 -14.90
N SER A 257 -10.57 -4.69 -13.73
CA SER A 257 -9.61 -5.75 -13.38
C SER A 257 -10.22 -7.14 -13.49
N PHE A 258 -11.47 -7.32 -13.05
CA PHE A 258 -12.17 -8.59 -13.18
C PHE A 258 -12.37 -8.99 -14.64
N PHE A 259 -12.92 -8.11 -15.48
CA PHE A 259 -13.17 -8.42 -16.90
C PHE A 259 -11.89 -8.53 -17.73
N GLN A 260 -10.82 -7.79 -17.36
CA GLN A 260 -9.49 -7.95 -17.95
C GLN A 260 -8.93 -9.36 -17.70
N ASN A 261 -8.99 -9.83 -16.46
CA ASN A 261 -8.56 -11.19 -16.12
C ASN A 261 -9.42 -12.23 -16.85
N LEU A 262 -10.72 -12.01 -16.94
CA LEU A 262 -11.63 -12.88 -17.68
C LEU A 262 -11.27 -12.96 -19.16
N MET A 263 -10.91 -11.81 -19.75
CA MET A 263 -10.48 -11.74 -21.16
C MET A 263 -9.19 -12.52 -21.40
N ILE A 264 -8.19 -12.38 -20.53
CA ILE A 264 -6.96 -13.16 -20.58
C ILE A 264 -7.28 -14.66 -20.52
N LEU A 265 -8.16 -15.07 -19.62
CA LEU A 265 -8.55 -16.48 -19.46
C LEU A 265 -9.33 -17.03 -20.66
N HIS A 266 -10.11 -16.23 -21.37
CA HIS A 266 -10.77 -16.71 -22.59
C HIS A 266 -9.77 -17.19 -23.64
N TYR A 267 -8.58 -16.58 -23.71
CA TYR A 267 -7.53 -16.91 -24.67
C TYR A 267 -6.39 -17.76 -24.09
N THR A 268 -6.48 -18.14 -22.81
CA THR A 268 -5.49 -19.03 -22.17
C THR A 268 -5.80 -20.48 -22.53
N PRO A 269 -4.85 -21.24 -23.15
CA PRO A 269 -5.09 -22.61 -23.58
C PRO A 269 -5.24 -23.59 -22.41
N ASN A 270 -4.41 -23.49 -21.37
CA ASN A 270 -4.40 -24.39 -20.23
C ASN A 270 -5.00 -23.71 -18.99
N LYS A 271 -6.23 -24.08 -18.63
CA LYS A 271 -6.98 -23.59 -17.47
C LYS A 271 -7.70 -24.73 -16.73
N SER A 272 -7.02 -25.88 -16.66
CA SER A 272 -7.60 -27.12 -16.11
C SER A 272 -7.63 -27.12 -14.59
N SER A 273 -6.76 -26.35 -13.94
CA SER A 273 -6.69 -26.24 -12.47
C SER A 273 -6.68 -24.78 -12.02
N GLU A 274 -7.06 -24.54 -10.75
CA GLU A 274 -6.95 -23.20 -10.14
C GLU A 274 -5.50 -22.70 -10.16
N GLN A 275 -4.51 -23.60 -10.04
CA GLN A 275 -3.09 -23.25 -10.09
C GLN A 275 -2.65 -22.78 -11.48
N ASP A 276 -3.17 -23.39 -12.55
CA ASP A 276 -2.87 -22.96 -13.92
C ASP A 276 -3.45 -21.59 -14.20
N ILE A 277 -4.66 -21.34 -13.71
CA ILE A 277 -5.33 -20.03 -13.81
C ILE A 277 -4.53 -18.98 -13.03
N ALA A 278 -4.10 -19.27 -11.80
CA ALA A 278 -3.28 -18.36 -11.00
C ALA A 278 -1.98 -18.00 -11.73
N ARG A 279 -1.32 -19.00 -12.32
CA ARG A 279 -0.08 -18.79 -13.09
C ARG A 279 -0.29 -17.96 -14.34
N ALA A 280 -1.38 -18.21 -15.09
CA ALA A 280 -1.71 -17.47 -16.30
C ALA A 280 -1.98 -15.98 -16.04
N LEU A 281 -2.48 -15.65 -14.84
CA LEU A 281 -2.80 -14.30 -14.41
C LEU A 281 -1.70 -13.64 -13.54
N ASP A 282 -0.56 -14.34 -13.34
CA ASP A 282 0.52 -13.90 -12.45
C ASP A 282 0.03 -13.59 -11.03
N LEU A 283 -0.88 -14.44 -10.52
CA LEU A 283 -1.45 -14.33 -9.18
C LEU A 283 -0.68 -15.21 -8.19
N ASN A 284 -0.32 -14.65 -7.04
CA ASN A 284 0.36 -15.39 -5.97
C ASN A 284 -0.60 -16.25 -5.12
N SER A 285 -1.91 -16.19 -5.38
CA SER A 285 -2.94 -16.89 -4.60
C SER A 285 -4.06 -17.39 -5.51
N THR A 286 -4.65 -18.51 -5.16
CA THR A 286 -5.86 -19.06 -5.81
C THR A 286 -7.15 -18.38 -5.34
N TRP A 287 -7.05 -17.42 -4.42
CA TRP A 287 -8.20 -16.71 -3.89
C TRP A 287 -8.85 -15.83 -4.99
N GLY A 288 -10.17 -15.96 -5.15
CA GLY A 288 -10.92 -15.26 -6.21
C GLY A 288 -10.97 -15.98 -7.56
N ILE A 289 -10.23 -17.08 -7.75
CA ILE A 289 -10.28 -17.87 -9.00
C ILE A 289 -11.67 -18.49 -9.23
N LYS A 290 -12.38 -18.86 -8.15
CA LYS A 290 -13.75 -19.35 -8.25
C LYS A 290 -14.68 -18.35 -8.93
N ASP A 291 -14.54 -17.07 -8.62
CA ASP A 291 -15.32 -16.01 -9.25
C ASP A 291 -15.00 -15.89 -10.76
N LEU A 292 -13.73 -16.05 -11.12
CA LEU A 292 -13.32 -16.04 -12.53
C LEU A 292 -13.88 -17.26 -13.29
N ILE A 293 -13.91 -18.44 -12.67
CA ILE A 293 -14.52 -19.63 -13.25
C ILE A 293 -16.04 -19.44 -13.47
N ILE A 294 -16.73 -18.81 -12.50
CA ILE A 294 -18.15 -18.46 -12.63
C ILE A 294 -18.33 -17.44 -13.76
N GLY A 295 -17.47 -16.41 -13.79
CA GLY A 295 -17.47 -15.40 -14.83
C GLY A 295 -17.28 -15.96 -16.24
N LEU A 296 -16.36 -16.93 -16.43
CA LEU A 296 -16.14 -17.61 -17.72
C LEU A 296 -17.40 -18.34 -18.25
N LYS A 297 -18.24 -18.85 -17.33
CA LYS A 297 -19.51 -19.48 -17.69
C LYS A 297 -20.58 -18.48 -18.05
N ASN A 298 -20.60 -17.32 -17.39
CA ASN A 298 -21.66 -16.31 -17.49
C ASN A 298 -21.40 -15.27 -18.59
N TYR A 299 -20.15 -15.06 -18.97
CA TYR A 299 -19.75 -14.03 -19.95
C TYR A 299 -18.89 -14.65 -21.05
N SER A 300 -19.35 -14.56 -22.32
CA SER A 300 -18.56 -14.97 -23.48
C SER A 300 -17.39 -14.01 -23.72
N ALA A 301 -16.37 -14.44 -24.48
CA ALA A 301 -15.23 -13.58 -24.84
C ALA A 301 -15.70 -12.28 -25.53
N ARG A 302 -16.67 -12.37 -26.44
CA ARG A 302 -17.24 -11.20 -27.14
C ARG A 302 -17.91 -10.24 -26.13
N LYS A 303 -18.81 -10.76 -25.26
CA LYS A 303 -19.47 -9.93 -24.24
C LYS A 303 -18.46 -9.30 -23.27
N THR A 304 -17.41 -10.04 -22.90
CA THR A 304 -16.32 -9.52 -22.07
C THR A 304 -15.61 -8.33 -22.72
N MET A 305 -15.32 -8.40 -24.02
CA MET A 305 -14.71 -7.32 -24.79
C MET A 305 -15.63 -6.09 -24.87
N ASP A 306 -16.93 -6.32 -25.12
CA ASP A 306 -17.93 -5.24 -25.17
C ASP A 306 -18.07 -4.55 -23.82
N ILE A 307 -18.03 -5.30 -22.70
CA ILE A 307 -18.06 -4.76 -21.34
C ILE A 307 -16.81 -3.92 -21.06
N ILE A 308 -15.62 -4.38 -21.44
CA ILE A 308 -14.37 -3.61 -21.28
C ILE A 308 -14.46 -2.28 -22.03
N SER A 309 -15.00 -2.31 -23.25
CA SER A 309 -15.22 -1.10 -24.06
C SER A 309 -16.22 -0.15 -23.39
N LYS A 310 -17.31 -0.68 -22.83
CA LYS A 310 -18.32 0.10 -22.11
C LYS A 310 -17.76 0.70 -20.81
N ILE A 311 -16.93 -0.02 -20.07
CA ILE A 311 -16.22 0.51 -18.88
C ILE A 311 -15.36 1.71 -19.27
N ARG A 312 -14.60 1.62 -20.36
CA ARG A 312 -13.77 2.73 -20.89
C ARG A 312 -14.62 3.94 -21.26
N GLU A 313 -15.75 3.72 -21.95
CA GLU A 313 -16.69 4.79 -22.31
C GLU A 313 -17.20 5.51 -21.05
N VAL A 314 -17.66 4.74 -20.06
CA VAL A 314 -18.19 5.29 -18.79
C VAL A 314 -17.12 6.01 -17.99
N ASP A 315 -15.89 5.50 -17.97
CA ASP A 315 -14.75 6.18 -17.32
C ASP A 315 -14.49 7.55 -17.97
N GLY A 316 -14.48 7.61 -19.31
CA GLY A 316 -14.34 8.87 -20.05
C GLY A 316 -15.48 9.85 -19.75
N LYS A 317 -16.74 9.37 -19.79
CA LYS A 317 -17.92 10.18 -19.46
C LYS A 317 -17.89 10.69 -18.02
N SER A 318 -17.43 9.89 -17.08
CA SER A 318 -17.32 10.29 -15.66
C SER A 318 -16.31 11.43 -15.43
N LYS A 319 -15.37 11.60 -16.36
CA LYS A 319 -14.36 12.67 -16.37
C LYS A 319 -14.74 13.86 -17.27
N GLY A 320 -15.98 13.87 -17.78
CA GLY A 320 -16.53 14.95 -18.59
C GLY A 320 -16.35 14.80 -20.11
N LEU A 321 -15.81 13.68 -20.60
CA LEU A 321 -15.68 13.43 -22.03
C LEU A 321 -17.06 13.13 -22.63
N ASP A 322 -17.54 13.98 -23.56
CA ASP A 322 -18.84 13.86 -24.22
C ASP A 322 -20.04 13.69 -23.24
N ASN A 323 -19.91 14.21 -22.02
CA ASN A 323 -20.94 14.07 -20.99
C ASN A 323 -21.06 15.33 -20.10
N PRO A 324 -21.82 16.34 -20.52
CA PRO A 324 -21.99 17.56 -19.73
C PRO A 324 -22.98 17.45 -18.56
N TYR A 325 -23.85 16.44 -18.52
CA TYR A 325 -25.01 16.45 -17.62
C TYR A 325 -25.25 15.17 -16.81
N THR A 326 -24.73 14.01 -17.24
CA THR A 326 -25.03 12.72 -16.57
C THR A 326 -24.14 12.51 -15.35
N GLY A 327 -24.74 12.41 -14.17
CA GLY A 327 -24.02 12.18 -12.93
C GLY A 327 -23.43 10.77 -12.80
N ALA A 328 -22.45 10.60 -11.91
CA ALA A 328 -21.76 9.33 -11.69
C ALA A 328 -22.71 8.17 -11.29
N GLY A 329 -23.77 8.46 -10.53
CA GLY A 329 -24.77 7.45 -10.13
C GLY A 329 -25.57 6.92 -11.34
N GLU A 330 -25.99 7.79 -12.24
CA GLU A 330 -26.70 7.40 -13.48
C GLU A 330 -25.78 6.60 -14.40
N LEU A 331 -24.53 7.03 -14.59
CA LEU A 331 -23.53 6.29 -15.38
C LEU A 331 -23.27 4.89 -14.78
N MET A 332 -23.27 4.76 -13.46
CA MET A 332 -23.15 3.48 -12.79
C MET A 332 -24.32 2.54 -13.08
N LYS A 333 -25.55 3.06 -13.01
CA LYS A 333 -26.76 2.30 -13.34
C LYS A 333 -26.75 1.81 -14.78
N GLU A 334 -26.43 2.70 -15.73
CA GLU A 334 -26.31 2.37 -17.13
C GLU A 334 -25.27 1.25 -17.37
N LEU A 335 -24.08 1.37 -16.76
CA LEU A 335 -23.04 0.36 -16.87
C LEU A 335 -23.49 -1.00 -16.34
N ILE A 336 -24.06 -1.03 -15.13
CA ILE A 336 -24.50 -2.28 -14.49
C ILE A 336 -25.61 -2.95 -15.30
N PHE A 337 -26.58 -2.17 -15.78
CA PHE A 337 -27.60 -2.68 -16.67
C PHE A 337 -26.98 -3.33 -17.93
N TYR A 338 -26.06 -2.64 -18.58
CA TYR A 338 -25.39 -3.15 -19.78
C TYR A 338 -24.59 -4.46 -19.52
N VAL A 339 -23.96 -4.57 -18.36
CA VAL A 339 -23.18 -5.74 -17.99
C VAL A 339 -24.05 -6.96 -17.72
N LEU A 340 -25.20 -6.78 -17.08
CA LEU A 340 -26.07 -7.87 -16.64
C LEU A 340 -26.96 -8.42 -17.78
N HIS A 341 -27.29 -7.60 -18.77
CA HIS A 341 -28.09 -7.94 -19.95
C HIS A 341 -27.23 -8.02 -21.21
#